data_84e6f9d3a3bfe32590f315674eed8ca0
#
_entry.id   84e6f9d3a3bfe32590f315674eed8ca0
#
_cell.length_a   1.000
_cell.length_b   1.000
_cell.length_c   1.000
_cell.angle_alpha   90.00
_cell.angle_beta   90.00
_cell.angle_gamma   90.00
#
_symmetry.space_group_name_H-M   'P 1'
#
loop_
_entity.id
_entity.type
_entity.pdbx_description
1 polymer ?
#
loop_
_entity_poly.entity_id
_entity_poly.type
_entity_poly.pdbx_seq_one_letter_code
_entity_poly.pdbx_strand_id
1 'polypeptide(L)'
;MHAVVLNEADRPCNDRIGSDMSKNALPEQPLPHQPLLDLRSREAYFTAHWPGATHLDWPSLPQRLNELPMRPADLQLVGDEAEVIRQASDFLQAKGYRISAMFDWKRLLETDTPGLVKNRADSRRLWQPSQSVTEFVQMFEDALAPSDRSNAPSALDVGCGGGRDSVFLAAHGWSVTAVEQQERVLTRARALETHWAATLDTPPDPIDWRCDDVTRPETGFWQGSFDVVLAVRFLNRSLWPHMRQAVRPGGYLLFETFVQGAEKHGGPKNPNHLLQPGELAQTFAEFRIITDKITPLADGRPVNRFLAQKPIGPMN
;
A
#
# COMPACT_ATOMS: atom_id res chain seq x y z
N MET A 1 -32.04 0.06 -71.36
CA MET A 1 -33.43 0.56 -71.30
C MET A 1 -33.83 0.58 -69.82
N HIS A 2 -34.38 1.68 -69.43
CA HIS A 2 -34.96 2.08 -68.16
C HIS A 2 -33.98 2.83 -67.22
N ALA A 3 -34.05 4.11 -67.40
CA ALA A 3 -33.58 5.13 -66.46
C ALA A 3 -34.53 5.15 -65.23
N VAL A 4 -33.97 5.25 -64.06
CA VAL A 4 -34.72 5.63 -62.84
C VAL A 4 -34.16 6.96 -62.34
N VAL A 5 -35.09 7.87 -62.25
CA VAL A 5 -34.94 9.28 -61.83
C VAL A 5 -34.59 9.34 -60.36
N LEU A 6 -33.53 10.09 -60.01
CA LEU A 6 -33.21 10.47 -58.63
C LEU A 6 -34.07 11.65 -58.23
N ASN A 7 -34.79 11.45 -57.10
CA ASN A 7 -35.58 12.49 -56.45
C ASN A 7 -34.71 13.23 -55.41
N GLU A 8 -34.58 14.54 -55.58
CA GLU A 8 -34.02 15.44 -54.56
C GLU A 8 -35.03 15.64 -53.44
N ALA A 9 -34.70 15.14 -52.25
CA ALA A 9 -35.14 15.68 -50.97
C ALA A 9 -34.63 14.76 -49.86
N ASP A 10 -33.51 15.14 -49.21
CA ASP A 10 -33.35 15.02 -47.77
C ASP A 10 -31.95 15.49 -47.39
N ARG A 11 -31.85 16.77 -47.03
CA ARG A 11 -30.71 17.29 -46.27
C ARG A 11 -30.91 16.96 -44.81
N PRO A 12 -29.99 16.26 -44.14
CA PRO A 12 -30.04 16.14 -42.69
C PRO A 12 -29.65 17.48 -42.06
N CYS A 13 -30.47 17.91 -41.13
CA CYS A 13 -30.25 19.02 -40.21
C CYS A 13 -28.86 18.94 -39.56
N ASN A 14 -28.18 20.06 -39.64
CA ASN A 14 -26.93 20.31 -38.92
C ASN A 14 -27.26 20.58 -37.43
N ASP A 15 -27.45 19.51 -36.66
CA ASP A 15 -27.55 19.62 -35.22
C ASP A 15 -26.17 20.01 -34.68
N ARG A 16 -26.08 21.26 -34.29
CA ARG A 16 -25.00 21.83 -33.50
C ARG A 16 -24.85 20.97 -32.24
N ILE A 17 -23.86 20.10 -32.19
CA ILE A 17 -23.34 19.55 -30.97
C ILE A 17 -22.75 20.75 -30.22
N GLY A 18 -23.56 21.33 -29.33
CA GLY A 18 -23.10 22.28 -28.34
C GLY A 18 -22.10 21.56 -27.48
N SER A 19 -20.83 21.92 -27.62
CA SER A 19 -19.78 21.52 -26.72
C SER A 19 -20.13 22.07 -25.33
N ASP A 20 -20.66 21.20 -24.49
CA ASP A 20 -20.87 21.48 -23.08
C ASP A 20 -19.47 21.53 -22.40
N MET A 21 -18.80 22.68 -22.56
CA MET A 21 -17.54 23.01 -21.93
C MET A 21 -17.69 23.48 -20.47
N SER A 22 -18.86 23.28 -19.84
CA SER A 22 -19.13 23.75 -18.47
C SER A 22 -18.87 22.73 -17.37
N LYS A 23 -18.30 21.55 -17.67
CA LYS A 23 -18.16 20.45 -16.68
C LYS A 23 -16.80 20.27 -16.04
N ASN A 24 -15.83 21.15 -16.21
CA ASN A 24 -14.50 21.07 -15.59
C ASN A 24 -14.10 22.33 -14.81
N ALA A 25 -15.02 22.96 -14.10
CA ALA A 25 -14.60 23.90 -13.06
C ALA A 25 -13.90 23.09 -11.95
N LEU A 26 -12.66 23.46 -11.62
CA LEU A 26 -11.96 22.87 -10.46
C LEU A 26 -12.83 23.08 -9.22
N PRO A 27 -12.90 22.10 -8.31
CA PRO A 27 -13.69 22.23 -7.10
C PRO A 27 -13.18 23.42 -6.27
N GLU A 28 -14.07 24.22 -5.73
CA GLU A 28 -13.72 25.35 -4.86
C GLU A 28 -13.19 24.90 -3.51
N GLN A 29 -13.54 23.67 -3.08
CA GLN A 29 -13.14 23.07 -1.82
C GLN A 29 -12.70 21.60 -2.03
N PRO A 30 -11.86 21.06 -1.12
CA PRO A 30 -11.45 19.67 -1.16
C PRO A 30 -12.63 18.71 -1.07
N LEU A 31 -12.62 17.69 -1.94
CA LEU A 31 -13.62 16.63 -1.96
C LEU A 31 -13.36 15.63 -0.81
N PRO A 32 -14.33 15.37 0.08
CA PRO A 32 -14.10 14.58 1.29
C PRO A 32 -13.65 13.12 1.05
N HIS A 33 -14.06 12.53 -0.08
CA HIS A 33 -13.75 11.14 -0.44
C HIS A 33 -12.39 10.96 -1.08
N GLN A 34 -11.75 12.04 -1.54
CA GLN A 34 -10.41 11.99 -2.14
C GLN A 34 -9.34 12.40 -1.13
N PRO A 35 -8.18 11.71 -1.11
CA PRO A 35 -7.05 12.10 -0.29
C PRO A 35 -6.59 13.54 -0.57
N LEU A 36 -6.49 14.36 0.48
CA LEU A 36 -5.91 15.69 0.44
C LEU A 36 -4.54 15.66 1.12
N LEU A 37 -3.48 15.98 0.39
CA LEU A 37 -2.14 16.14 0.94
C LEU A 37 -1.92 17.60 1.31
N ASP A 38 -1.60 17.84 2.58
CA ASP A 38 -1.16 19.15 3.06
C ASP A 38 0.37 19.22 3.02
N LEU A 39 0.89 20.06 2.11
CA LEU A 39 2.31 20.19 1.78
C LEU A 39 3.04 21.22 2.66
N ARG A 40 2.31 21.88 3.57
CA ARG A 40 2.83 22.95 4.43
C ARG A 40 3.73 22.40 5.54
N SER A 41 4.40 23.29 6.26
CA SER A 41 5.21 22.91 7.42
C SER A 41 4.36 22.26 8.51
N ARG A 42 5.01 21.48 9.38
CA ARG A 42 4.34 20.82 10.52
C ARG A 42 3.65 21.83 11.44
N GLU A 43 4.27 23.00 11.66
CA GLU A 43 3.73 24.07 12.51
C GLU A 43 2.47 24.67 11.89
N ALA A 44 2.49 24.94 10.57
CA ALA A 44 1.33 25.45 9.84
C ALA A 44 0.17 24.44 9.86
N TYR A 45 0.46 23.17 9.62
CA TYR A 45 -0.52 22.09 9.70
C TYR A 45 -1.12 21.96 11.11
N PHE A 46 -0.30 21.93 12.14
CA PHE A 46 -0.74 21.87 13.54
C PHE A 46 -1.63 23.04 13.91
N THR A 47 -1.27 24.26 13.49
CA THR A 47 -2.03 25.48 13.81
C THR A 47 -3.45 25.39 13.26
N ALA A 48 -3.60 25.02 12.01
CA ALA A 48 -4.91 24.75 11.38
C ALA A 48 -4.73 23.94 10.10
N HIS A 49 -5.57 22.93 9.91
CA HIS A 49 -5.62 22.16 8.66
C HIS A 49 -7.05 21.77 8.27
N TRP A 50 -7.21 21.33 7.02
CA TRP A 50 -8.49 20.85 6.51
C TRP A 50 -8.85 19.50 7.14
N PRO A 51 -10.13 19.28 7.54
CA PRO A 51 -10.56 17.99 8.11
C PRO A 51 -10.24 16.81 7.20
N GLY A 52 -9.57 15.79 7.75
CA GLY A 52 -9.22 14.60 7.01
C GLY A 52 -8.03 14.75 6.04
N ALA A 53 -7.31 15.89 6.08
CA ALA A 53 -6.06 16.04 5.35
C ALA A 53 -4.98 15.11 5.89
N THR A 54 -4.02 14.77 5.03
CA THR A 54 -2.81 14.04 5.38
C THR A 54 -1.62 14.99 5.31
N HIS A 55 -0.89 15.12 6.41
CA HIS A 55 0.31 15.95 6.45
C HIS A 55 1.50 15.25 5.79
N LEU A 56 1.97 15.80 4.70
CA LEU A 56 3.15 15.37 3.97
C LEU A 56 3.85 16.62 3.41
N ASP A 57 4.63 17.27 4.24
CA ASP A 57 5.37 18.48 3.86
C ASP A 57 6.25 18.24 2.62
N TRP A 58 6.33 19.23 1.74
CA TRP A 58 7.02 19.10 0.46
C TRP A 58 8.46 18.60 0.57
N PRO A 59 9.32 19.10 1.49
CA PRO A 59 10.69 18.62 1.61
C PRO A 59 10.82 17.13 1.94
N SER A 60 9.88 16.55 2.69
CA SER A 60 9.92 15.15 3.10
C SER A 60 9.18 14.21 2.14
N LEU A 61 8.25 14.71 1.34
CA LEU A 61 7.41 13.92 0.42
C LEU A 61 8.18 12.91 -0.44
N PRO A 62 9.36 13.24 -1.04
CA PRO A 62 10.11 12.26 -1.86
C PRO A 62 10.57 11.02 -1.09
N GLN A 63 10.81 11.13 0.21
CA GLN A 63 11.21 10.04 1.09
C GLN A 63 10.02 9.27 1.68
N ARG A 64 8.80 9.86 1.65
CA ARG A 64 7.59 9.35 2.30
C ARG A 64 6.55 8.77 1.32
N LEU A 65 6.96 8.39 0.11
CA LEU A 65 6.05 7.81 -0.90
C LEU A 65 5.38 6.50 -0.46
N ASN A 66 5.95 5.79 0.52
CA ASN A 66 5.35 4.63 1.14
C ASN A 66 4.15 4.97 2.05
N GLU A 67 3.93 6.24 2.37
CA GLU A 67 2.76 6.71 3.12
C GLU A 67 1.56 7.08 2.22
N LEU A 68 1.76 7.11 0.91
CA LEU A 68 0.71 7.38 -0.05
C LEU A 68 -0.12 6.13 -0.39
N PRO A 69 -1.33 6.27 -0.94
CA PRO A 69 -2.11 5.12 -1.40
C PRO A 69 -1.41 4.38 -2.53
N MET A 70 -1.86 3.15 -2.79
CA MET A 70 -1.37 2.38 -3.95
C MET A 70 -1.79 3.07 -5.25
N ARG A 71 -0.89 3.05 -6.23
CA ARG A 71 -1.13 3.60 -7.57
C ARG A 71 -1.94 2.64 -8.44
N PRO A 72 -2.79 3.15 -9.34
CA PRO A 72 -3.14 4.55 -9.55
C PRO A 72 -4.07 5.09 -8.46
N ALA A 73 -3.91 6.36 -8.08
CA ALA A 73 -4.80 7.04 -7.14
C ALA A 73 -4.93 8.52 -7.49
N ASP A 74 -6.11 9.08 -7.22
CA ASP A 74 -6.38 10.50 -7.36
C ASP A 74 -6.06 11.20 -6.04
N LEU A 75 -5.30 12.30 -6.12
CA LEU A 75 -4.87 13.08 -4.97
C LEU A 75 -5.26 14.54 -5.17
N GLN A 76 -5.54 15.22 -4.07
CA GLN A 76 -5.68 16.66 -3.99
C GLN A 76 -4.50 17.22 -3.21
N LEU A 77 -4.06 18.42 -3.54
CA LEU A 77 -2.93 19.09 -2.89
C LEU A 77 -3.36 20.41 -2.28
N VAL A 78 -2.83 20.75 -1.10
CA VAL A 78 -2.95 22.09 -0.52
C VAL A 78 -1.59 22.57 -0.02
N GLY A 79 -1.30 23.85 -0.18
CA GLY A 79 -0.05 24.48 0.24
C GLY A 79 -0.17 26.00 0.33
N ASP A 80 0.87 26.65 0.84
CA ASP A 80 0.94 28.12 0.98
C ASP A 80 1.53 28.80 -0.25
N GLU A 81 2.30 28.09 -1.07
CA GLU A 81 3.05 28.61 -2.20
C GLU A 81 2.68 27.85 -3.47
N ALA A 82 2.20 28.59 -4.50
CA ALA A 82 1.78 27.99 -5.77
C ALA A 82 2.89 27.19 -6.45
N GLU A 83 4.16 27.65 -6.34
CA GLU A 83 5.30 26.95 -6.93
C GLU A 83 5.58 25.61 -6.24
N VAL A 84 5.46 25.53 -4.90
CA VAL A 84 5.59 24.29 -4.13
C VAL A 84 4.50 23.29 -4.53
N ILE A 85 3.26 23.75 -4.66
CA ILE A 85 2.14 22.90 -5.05
C ILE A 85 2.37 22.35 -6.47
N ARG A 86 2.85 23.19 -7.39
CA ARG A 86 3.16 22.78 -8.78
C ARG A 86 4.28 21.73 -8.82
N GLN A 87 5.40 21.96 -8.11
CA GLN A 87 6.51 21.01 -8.04
C GLN A 87 6.09 19.67 -7.45
N ALA A 88 5.28 19.68 -6.40
CA ALA A 88 4.72 18.47 -5.80
C ALA A 88 3.79 17.73 -6.78
N SER A 89 2.95 18.48 -7.52
CA SER A 89 2.08 17.93 -8.56
C SER A 89 2.89 17.22 -9.65
N ASP A 90 3.89 17.89 -10.23
CA ASP A 90 4.75 17.34 -11.28
C ASP A 90 5.48 16.08 -10.79
N PHE A 91 6.02 16.14 -9.58
CA PHE A 91 6.69 15.00 -8.95
C PHE A 91 5.75 13.80 -8.77
N LEU A 92 4.56 14.01 -8.23
CA LEU A 92 3.59 12.93 -7.96
C LEU A 92 3.05 12.35 -9.28
N GLN A 93 2.79 13.18 -10.28
CA GLN A 93 2.39 12.71 -11.61
C GLN A 93 3.48 11.85 -12.27
N ALA A 94 4.74 12.25 -12.16
CA ALA A 94 5.88 11.45 -12.62
C ALA A 94 6.02 10.11 -11.88
N LYS A 95 5.41 9.99 -10.67
CA LYS A 95 5.31 8.74 -9.91
C LYS A 95 4.04 7.93 -10.21
N GLY A 96 3.16 8.41 -11.10
CA GLY A 96 1.96 7.70 -11.54
C GLY A 96 0.70 7.98 -10.70
N TYR A 97 0.68 9.07 -9.93
CA TYR A 97 -0.53 9.58 -9.30
C TYR A 97 -1.25 10.55 -10.25
N ARG A 98 -2.56 10.72 -10.07
CA ARG A 98 -3.35 11.75 -10.76
C ARG A 98 -3.66 12.86 -9.76
N ILE A 99 -3.41 14.11 -10.15
CA ILE A 99 -3.74 15.27 -9.33
C ILE A 99 -5.07 15.84 -9.82
N SER A 100 -6.12 15.68 -9.00
CA SER A 100 -7.48 16.08 -9.34
C SER A 100 -7.78 17.55 -9.00
N ALA A 101 -7.11 18.10 -7.98
CA ALA A 101 -7.24 19.49 -7.59
C ALA A 101 -6.01 20.00 -6.83
N MET A 102 -5.79 21.32 -6.88
CA MET A 102 -4.73 22.02 -6.18
C MET A 102 -5.31 23.26 -5.52
N PHE A 103 -5.04 23.46 -4.23
CA PHE A 103 -5.58 24.55 -3.43
C PHE A 103 -4.47 25.40 -2.83
N ASP A 104 -4.61 26.72 -2.99
CA ASP A 104 -3.87 27.69 -2.19
C ASP A 104 -4.56 27.80 -0.81
N TRP A 105 -3.79 27.64 0.29
CA TRP A 105 -4.33 27.63 1.63
C TRP A 105 -5.04 28.93 2.00
N LYS A 106 -4.48 30.09 1.61
CA LYS A 106 -5.08 31.38 1.92
C LYS A 106 -6.43 31.56 1.23
N ARG A 107 -6.51 31.21 -0.07
CA ARG A 107 -7.76 31.25 -0.82
C ARG A 107 -8.78 30.26 -0.27
N LEU A 108 -8.31 29.10 0.19
CA LEU A 108 -9.20 28.10 0.78
C LEU A 108 -9.86 28.62 2.07
N LEU A 109 -9.14 29.44 2.87
CA LEU A 109 -9.68 30.09 4.06
C LEU A 109 -10.76 31.17 3.76
N GLU A 110 -10.79 31.72 2.55
CA GLU A 110 -11.81 32.71 2.12
C GLU A 110 -13.14 32.03 1.75
N THR A 111 -13.15 30.72 1.57
CA THR A 111 -14.37 29.97 1.28
C THR A 111 -15.13 29.68 2.57
N ASP A 112 -16.42 29.33 2.46
CA ASP A 112 -17.23 28.87 3.62
C ASP A 112 -16.70 27.50 4.09
N THR A 113 -15.70 27.54 4.97
CA THR A 113 -14.96 26.36 5.38
C THR A 113 -15.72 25.55 6.42
N PRO A 114 -15.86 24.22 6.27
CA PRO A 114 -16.22 23.35 7.38
C PRO A 114 -15.20 23.54 8.52
N GLY A 115 -15.62 23.37 9.75
CA GLY A 115 -14.78 23.62 10.92
C GLY A 115 -13.36 23.04 10.79
N LEU A 116 -12.37 23.91 10.62
CA LEU A 116 -10.95 23.52 10.55
C LEU A 116 -10.52 22.80 11.81
N VAL A 117 -9.65 21.81 11.66
CA VAL A 117 -8.96 21.17 12.79
C VAL A 117 -7.85 22.13 13.25
N LYS A 118 -7.82 22.49 14.53
CA LYS A 118 -6.88 23.44 15.10
C LYS A 118 -6.12 22.86 16.29
N ASN A 119 -4.84 23.19 16.39
CA ASN A 119 -3.94 22.79 17.48
C ASN A 119 -3.89 21.26 17.68
N ARG A 120 -3.98 20.51 16.59
CA ARG A 120 -3.90 19.06 16.54
C ARG A 120 -3.06 18.63 15.34
N ALA A 121 -2.44 17.45 15.45
CA ALA A 121 -1.63 16.85 14.39
C ALA A 121 -2.32 15.64 13.74
N ASP A 122 -3.66 15.58 13.82
CA ASP A 122 -4.43 14.49 13.22
C ASP A 122 -4.14 14.42 11.72
N SER A 123 -3.65 13.28 11.28
CA SER A 123 -3.29 13.06 9.88
C SER A 123 -3.94 11.77 9.40
N ARG A 124 -4.71 11.85 8.31
CA ARG A 124 -5.37 10.68 7.75
C ARG A 124 -4.31 9.72 7.18
N ARG A 125 -4.36 8.45 7.59
CA ARG A 125 -3.56 7.39 7.00
C ARG A 125 -4.02 7.08 5.58
N LEU A 126 -3.13 7.18 4.60
CA LEU A 126 -3.41 6.85 3.20
C LEU A 126 -2.80 5.52 2.76
N TRP A 127 -1.71 5.11 3.39
CA TRP A 127 -1.10 3.82 3.09
C TRP A 127 -1.95 2.67 3.64
N GLN A 128 -1.83 1.54 2.99
CA GLN A 128 -2.48 0.30 3.41
C GLN A 128 -1.48 -0.85 3.32
N PRO A 129 -1.55 -1.83 4.22
CA PRO A 129 -0.82 -3.08 4.07
C PRO A 129 -1.34 -3.86 2.86
N SER A 130 -0.70 -4.96 2.54
CA SER A 130 -1.22 -5.91 1.57
C SER A 130 -2.54 -6.51 2.06
N GLN A 131 -3.40 -6.87 1.11
CA GLN A 131 -4.69 -7.45 1.44
C GLN A 131 -4.52 -8.80 2.15
N SER A 132 -3.51 -9.58 1.77
CA SER A 132 -3.22 -10.87 2.40
C SER A 132 -2.85 -10.71 3.88
N VAL A 133 -2.08 -9.67 4.24
CA VAL A 133 -1.72 -9.41 5.64
C VAL A 133 -2.93 -8.92 6.43
N THR A 134 -3.77 -8.05 5.84
CA THR A 134 -5.01 -7.60 6.51
C THR A 134 -5.94 -8.78 6.83
N GLU A 135 -6.19 -9.65 5.85
CA GLU A 135 -7.06 -10.83 6.02
C GLU A 135 -6.45 -11.84 7.01
N PHE A 136 -5.14 -12.00 6.99
CA PHE A 136 -4.44 -12.88 7.94
C PHE A 136 -4.57 -12.38 9.36
N VAL A 137 -4.31 -11.10 9.63
CA VAL A 137 -4.43 -10.51 10.98
C VAL A 137 -5.86 -10.66 11.49
N GLN A 138 -6.87 -10.34 10.69
CA GLN A 138 -8.28 -10.52 11.07
C GLN A 138 -8.59 -11.98 11.42
N MET A 139 -8.18 -12.93 10.58
CA MET A 139 -8.38 -14.36 10.83
C MET A 139 -7.68 -14.81 12.14
N PHE A 140 -6.47 -14.32 12.38
CA PHE A 140 -5.67 -14.67 13.55
C PHE A 140 -6.30 -14.12 14.85
N GLU A 141 -6.73 -12.84 14.82
CA GLU A 141 -7.38 -12.19 15.97
C GLU A 141 -8.73 -12.84 16.32
N ASP A 142 -9.52 -13.23 15.29
CA ASP A 142 -10.80 -13.92 15.47
C ASP A 142 -10.63 -15.33 16.07
N ALA A 143 -9.47 -15.96 15.86
CA ALA A 143 -9.16 -17.29 16.39
C ALA A 143 -8.59 -17.27 17.81
N LEU A 144 -8.08 -16.11 18.28
CA LEU A 144 -7.49 -15.97 19.60
C LEU A 144 -8.57 -15.82 20.69
N ALA A 145 -8.53 -16.71 21.69
CA ALA A 145 -9.29 -16.47 22.92
C ALA A 145 -8.72 -15.25 23.66
N PRO A 146 -9.57 -14.48 24.38
CA PRO A 146 -9.10 -13.32 25.17
C PRO A 146 -7.98 -13.65 26.18
N SER A 147 -7.92 -14.88 26.68
CA SER A 147 -6.91 -15.39 27.61
C SER A 147 -5.54 -15.62 26.96
N ASP A 148 -5.46 -15.78 25.64
CA ASP A 148 -4.24 -16.18 24.94
C ASP A 148 -3.41 -14.97 24.44
N ARG A 149 -3.86 -13.76 24.75
CA ARG A 149 -3.20 -12.49 24.37
C ARG A 149 -2.04 -12.08 25.30
N SER A 150 -1.60 -12.96 26.18
CA SER A 150 -0.53 -12.64 27.15
C SER A 150 0.87 -12.50 26.56
N ASN A 151 1.11 -13.09 25.39
CA ASN A 151 2.38 -13.00 24.67
C ASN A 151 2.14 -12.46 23.26
N ALA A 152 2.89 -11.41 22.88
CA ALA A 152 2.84 -10.87 21.53
C ALA A 152 3.24 -11.95 20.51
N PRO A 153 2.42 -12.24 19.49
CA PRO A 153 2.80 -13.14 18.41
C PRO A 153 3.97 -12.57 17.62
N SER A 154 4.81 -13.42 17.05
CA SER A 154 6.04 -13.04 16.36
C SER A 154 5.90 -13.16 14.85
N ALA A 155 6.44 -12.17 14.11
CA ALA A 155 6.43 -12.14 12.67
C ALA A 155 7.82 -11.91 12.07
N LEU A 156 8.14 -12.59 10.96
CA LEU A 156 9.31 -12.33 10.13
C LEU A 156 8.84 -11.85 8.76
N ASP A 157 9.13 -10.58 8.42
CA ASP A 157 8.81 -9.97 7.13
C ASP A 157 10.05 -9.98 6.23
N VAL A 158 10.05 -10.85 5.23
CA VAL A 158 11.18 -11.14 4.34
C VAL A 158 11.11 -10.27 3.10
N GLY A 159 12.05 -9.31 2.97
CA GLY A 159 12.01 -8.32 1.90
C GLY A 159 10.93 -7.27 2.16
N CYS A 160 10.88 -6.72 3.38
CA CYS A 160 9.81 -5.86 3.89
C CYS A 160 9.62 -4.55 3.11
N GLY A 161 10.59 -4.15 2.27
CA GLY A 161 10.51 -2.95 1.46
C GLY A 161 10.25 -1.70 2.31
N GLY A 162 9.21 -0.91 1.95
CA GLY A 162 8.83 0.31 2.65
C GLY A 162 8.10 0.10 3.98
N GLY A 163 8.01 -1.12 4.49
CA GLY A 163 7.58 -1.44 5.86
C GLY A 163 6.07 -1.38 6.14
N ARG A 164 5.22 -1.29 5.13
CA ARG A 164 3.75 -1.15 5.34
C ARG A 164 3.15 -2.34 6.09
N ASP A 165 3.52 -3.55 5.69
CA ASP A 165 3.02 -4.78 6.29
C ASP A 165 3.60 -4.96 7.70
N SER A 166 4.90 -4.68 7.88
CA SER A 166 5.57 -4.73 9.18
C SER A 166 4.96 -3.75 10.19
N VAL A 167 4.75 -2.47 9.78
CA VAL A 167 4.14 -1.44 10.63
C VAL A 167 2.68 -1.78 10.96
N PHE A 168 1.95 -2.37 10.02
CA PHE A 168 0.59 -2.81 10.26
C PHE A 168 0.54 -3.96 11.29
N LEU A 169 1.40 -4.96 11.16
CA LEU A 169 1.52 -6.05 12.13
C LEU A 169 1.87 -5.54 13.53
N ALA A 170 2.88 -4.64 13.64
CA ALA A 170 3.25 -4.06 14.93
C ALA A 170 2.08 -3.28 15.56
N ALA A 171 1.31 -2.53 14.77
CA ALA A 171 0.11 -1.81 15.24
C ALA A 171 -0.99 -2.76 15.77
N HIS A 172 -0.98 -4.03 15.36
CA HIS A 172 -1.85 -5.10 15.85
C HIS A 172 -1.21 -5.97 16.94
N GLY A 173 -0.14 -5.47 17.60
CA GLY A 173 0.49 -6.12 18.74
C GLY A 173 1.43 -7.27 18.41
N TRP A 174 1.92 -7.36 17.15
CA TRP A 174 2.92 -8.35 16.78
C TRP A 174 4.33 -7.86 17.10
N SER A 175 5.18 -8.75 17.60
CA SER A 175 6.63 -8.55 17.65
C SER A 175 7.22 -8.85 16.27
N VAL A 176 7.70 -7.81 15.57
CA VAL A 176 8.08 -7.91 14.16
C VAL A 176 9.58 -7.81 13.97
N THR A 177 10.17 -8.79 13.27
CA THR A 177 11.50 -8.70 12.66
C THR A 177 11.30 -8.46 11.16
N ALA A 178 11.84 -7.36 10.64
CA ALA A 178 11.66 -6.95 9.25
C ALA A 178 13.02 -6.80 8.55
N VAL A 179 13.20 -7.49 7.43
CA VAL A 179 14.51 -7.58 6.74
C VAL A 179 14.42 -6.99 5.34
N GLU A 180 15.31 -6.05 5.03
CA GLU A 180 15.45 -5.42 3.70
C GLU A 180 16.94 -5.14 3.45
N GLN A 181 17.43 -5.47 2.25
CA GLN A 181 18.86 -5.29 1.93
C GLN A 181 19.24 -3.85 1.57
N GLN A 182 18.26 -3.01 1.19
CA GLN A 182 18.52 -1.65 0.77
C GLN A 182 18.28 -0.67 1.92
N GLU A 183 19.37 -0.16 2.54
CA GLU A 183 19.28 0.79 3.66
C GLU A 183 18.42 2.02 3.34
N ARG A 184 18.47 2.53 2.09
CA ARG A 184 17.61 3.64 1.67
C ARG A 184 16.12 3.31 1.75
N VAL A 185 15.74 2.07 1.47
CA VAL A 185 14.34 1.61 1.55
C VAL A 185 13.95 1.42 3.01
N LEU A 186 14.85 0.85 3.81
CA LEU A 186 14.67 0.63 5.24
C LEU A 186 14.55 1.96 6.02
N THR A 187 15.30 2.99 5.63
CA THR A 187 15.14 4.34 6.19
C THR A 187 13.69 4.87 6.05
N ARG A 188 13.05 4.59 4.90
CA ARG A 188 11.63 4.95 4.69
C ARG A 188 10.68 4.14 5.56
N ALA A 189 11.00 2.87 5.78
CA ALA A 189 10.21 1.99 6.63
C ALA A 189 10.26 2.44 8.11
N ARG A 190 11.45 2.78 8.62
CA ARG A 190 11.63 3.37 9.97
C ARG A 190 10.90 4.71 10.12
N ALA A 191 10.94 5.56 9.09
CA ALA A 191 10.19 6.81 9.08
C ALA A 191 8.69 6.58 9.14
N LEU A 192 8.16 5.60 8.38
CA LEU A 192 6.75 5.22 8.42
C LEU A 192 6.33 4.77 9.83
N GLU A 193 7.13 3.90 10.49
CA GLU A 193 6.89 3.48 11.87
C GLU A 193 6.81 4.69 12.81
N THR A 194 7.82 5.57 12.76
CA THR A 194 7.89 6.77 13.61
C THR A 194 6.68 7.68 13.41
N HIS A 195 6.31 7.96 12.15
CA HIS A 195 5.17 8.82 11.83
C HIS A 195 3.84 8.18 12.26
N TRP A 196 3.72 6.87 12.07
CA TRP A 196 2.51 6.15 12.45
C TRP A 196 2.37 6.02 13.97
N ALA A 197 3.44 5.65 14.67
CA ALA A 197 3.45 5.54 16.14
C ALA A 197 3.06 6.87 16.81
N ALA A 198 3.47 8.00 16.23
CA ALA A 198 3.10 9.34 16.74
C ALA A 198 1.60 9.67 16.62
N THR A 199 0.81 8.87 15.89
CA THR A 199 -0.65 9.06 15.75
C THR A 199 -1.47 8.15 16.67
N LEU A 200 -0.81 7.23 17.40
CA LEU A 200 -1.46 6.27 18.29
C LEU A 200 -1.37 6.73 19.75
N ASP A 201 -2.43 6.50 20.51
CA ASP A 201 -2.45 6.77 21.96
C ASP A 201 -1.45 5.87 22.71
N THR A 202 -1.27 4.64 22.24
CA THR A 202 -0.28 3.70 22.76
C THR A 202 0.58 3.22 21.59
N PRO A 203 1.84 3.68 21.50
CA PRO A 203 2.77 3.19 20.49
C PRO A 203 3.00 1.68 20.62
N PRO A 204 3.09 0.94 19.51
CA PRO A 204 3.47 -0.47 19.52
C PRO A 204 4.93 -0.65 19.95
N ASP A 205 5.30 -1.89 20.27
CA ASP A 205 6.70 -2.24 20.45
C ASP A 205 7.50 -1.93 19.18
N PRO A 206 8.76 -1.44 19.30
CA PRO A 206 9.60 -1.14 18.16
C PRO A 206 9.85 -2.36 17.28
N ILE A 207 9.79 -2.16 15.96
CA ILE A 207 10.11 -3.19 14.98
C ILE A 207 11.63 -3.41 14.94
N ASP A 208 12.07 -4.67 14.94
CA ASP A 208 13.47 -5.05 14.72
C ASP A 208 13.82 -4.94 13.22
N TRP A 209 14.22 -3.75 12.78
CA TRP A 209 14.60 -3.46 11.41
C TRP A 209 16.03 -3.92 11.11
N ARG A 210 16.19 -4.86 10.20
CA ARG A 210 17.49 -5.41 9.79
C ARG A 210 17.83 -5.05 8.36
N CYS A 211 18.95 -4.33 8.18
CA CYS A 211 19.55 -4.12 6.88
C CYS A 211 20.45 -5.31 6.56
N ASP A 212 19.92 -6.32 5.89
CA ASP A 212 20.67 -7.54 5.62
C ASP A 212 20.24 -8.19 4.31
N ASP A 213 21.15 -8.99 3.75
CA ASP A 213 20.86 -9.81 2.58
C ASP A 213 20.27 -11.15 3.02
N VAL A 214 18.97 -11.28 2.82
CA VAL A 214 18.20 -12.48 3.16
C VAL A 214 18.71 -13.75 2.48
N THR A 215 19.52 -13.63 1.43
CA THR A 215 20.09 -14.80 0.73
C THR A 215 21.29 -15.40 1.45
N ARG A 216 21.79 -14.74 2.50
CA ARG A 216 22.89 -15.24 3.31
C ARG A 216 22.38 -16.11 4.45
N PRO A 217 22.64 -17.43 4.44
CA PRO A 217 22.08 -18.37 5.42
C PRO A 217 22.62 -18.18 6.84
N GLU A 218 23.78 -17.54 7.00
CA GLU A 218 24.42 -17.26 8.28
C GLU A 218 23.78 -16.13 9.07
N THR A 219 22.85 -15.38 8.50
CA THR A 219 22.14 -14.32 9.19
C THR A 219 21.20 -14.88 10.23
N GLY A 220 21.42 -14.49 11.50
CA GLY A 220 20.80 -15.14 12.68
C GLY A 220 19.26 -15.09 12.75
N PHE A 221 18.59 -14.26 11.94
CA PHE A 221 17.12 -14.18 11.94
C PHE A 221 16.44 -15.46 11.40
N TRP A 222 17.11 -16.26 10.54
CA TRP A 222 16.56 -17.53 10.07
C TRP A 222 16.50 -18.61 11.16
N GLN A 223 17.22 -18.44 12.25
CA GLN A 223 17.22 -19.36 13.40
C GLN A 223 16.04 -19.10 14.34
N GLY A 224 15.25 -18.05 14.10
CA GLY A 224 14.04 -17.76 14.85
C GLY A 224 12.94 -18.79 14.63
N SER A 225 11.93 -18.73 15.49
CA SER A 225 10.73 -19.55 15.39
C SER A 225 9.52 -18.63 15.48
N PHE A 226 8.95 -18.30 14.32
CA PHE A 226 7.94 -17.25 14.17
C PHE A 226 6.52 -17.83 14.04
N ASP A 227 5.55 -17.09 14.58
CA ASP A 227 4.13 -17.39 14.39
C ASP A 227 3.69 -17.19 12.95
N VAL A 228 4.28 -16.19 12.26
CA VAL A 228 4.12 -16.00 10.82
C VAL A 228 5.44 -15.62 10.17
N VAL A 229 5.73 -16.22 9.01
CA VAL A 229 6.76 -15.78 8.08
C VAL A 229 6.08 -15.32 6.81
N LEU A 230 6.35 -14.08 6.39
CA LEU A 230 5.68 -13.50 5.22
C LEU A 230 6.67 -12.96 4.19
N ALA A 231 6.24 -12.98 2.93
CA ALA A 231 6.94 -12.34 1.82
C ALA A 231 5.91 -11.69 0.87
N VAL A 232 5.87 -10.35 0.85
CA VAL A 232 4.94 -9.58 0.04
C VAL A 232 5.65 -8.91 -1.11
N ARG A 233 5.27 -9.26 -2.35
CA ARG A 233 5.88 -8.78 -3.60
C ARG A 233 7.40 -8.99 -3.68
N PHE A 234 7.84 -9.96 -2.93
CA PHE A 234 9.21 -10.46 -2.92
C PHE A 234 9.19 -11.95 -3.27
N LEU A 235 10.08 -12.39 -4.17
CA LEU A 235 10.18 -13.78 -4.58
C LEU A 235 11.64 -14.17 -4.78
N ASN A 236 12.10 -15.09 -3.95
CA ASN A 236 13.37 -15.78 -4.11
C ASN A 236 13.21 -17.24 -3.65
N ARG A 237 13.23 -18.15 -4.61
CA ARG A 237 12.98 -19.58 -4.36
C ARG A 237 14.04 -20.25 -3.49
N SER A 238 15.28 -19.75 -3.51
CA SER A 238 16.35 -20.29 -2.66
C SER A 238 16.08 -20.12 -1.15
N LEU A 239 15.19 -19.20 -0.79
CA LEU A 239 14.84 -18.93 0.61
C LEU A 239 13.74 -19.84 1.16
N TRP A 240 13.01 -20.55 0.31
CA TRP A 240 11.88 -21.37 0.75
C TRP A 240 12.23 -22.42 1.81
N PRO A 241 13.39 -23.12 1.77
CA PRO A 241 13.80 -24.01 2.86
C PRO A 241 13.98 -23.27 4.20
N HIS A 242 14.55 -22.06 4.17
CA HIS A 242 14.77 -21.24 5.37
C HIS A 242 13.46 -20.71 5.92
N MET A 243 12.55 -20.23 5.06
CA MET A 243 11.22 -19.78 5.46
C MET A 243 10.42 -20.91 6.10
N ARG A 244 10.45 -22.12 5.49
CA ARG A 244 9.83 -23.34 6.05
C ARG A 244 10.34 -23.66 7.45
N GLN A 245 11.65 -23.54 7.68
CA GLN A 245 12.28 -23.80 8.96
C GLN A 245 11.89 -22.74 9.98
N ALA A 246 11.91 -21.46 9.61
CA ALA A 246 11.63 -20.34 10.49
C ALA A 246 10.18 -20.26 10.98
N VAL A 247 9.21 -20.87 10.26
CA VAL A 247 7.84 -21.02 10.76
C VAL A 247 7.81 -22.05 11.88
N ARG A 248 7.30 -21.70 13.06
CA ARG A 248 7.11 -22.66 14.17
C ARG A 248 6.04 -23.72 13.84
N PRO A 249 6.02 -24.88 14.48
CA PRO A 249 4.89 -25.79 14.41
C PRO A 249 3.57 -25.07 14.79
N GLY A 250 2.54 -25.23 13.96
CA GLY A 250 1.27 -24.50 14.08
C GLY A 250 1.29 -23.05 13.58
N GLY A 251 2.45 -22.49 13.24
CA GLY A 251 2.60 -21.15 12.66
C GLY A 251 2.22 -21.11 11.18
N TYR A 252 2.34 -19.92 10.58
CA TYR A 252 1.81 -19.62 9.27
C TYR A 252 2.91 -19.17 8.30
N LEU A 253 2.72 -19.51 7.03
CA LEU A 253 3.51 -19.01 5.90
C LEU A 253 2.58 -18.23 4.98
N LEU A 254 2.92 -16.96 4.72
CA LEU A 254 2.12 -16.06 3.91
C LEU A 254 2.92 -15.52 2.73
N PHE A 255 2.34 -15.61 1.53
CA PHE A 255 2.84 -14.93 0.34
C PHE A 255 1.76 -14.09 -0.32
N GLU A 256 2.15 -12.91 -0.82
CA GLU A 256 1.40 -12.18 -1.84
C GLU A 256 2.39 -11.71 -2.90
N THR A 257 2.55 -12.44 -3.99
CA THR A 257 3.52 -12.09 -5.01
C THR A 257 3.02 -12.36 -6.43
N PHE A 258 3.70 -11.76 -7.40
CA PHE A 258 3.29 -11.79 -8.79
C PHE A 258 3.35 -13.19 -9.40
N VAL A 259 2.36 -13.48 -10.24
CA VAL A 259 2.33 -14.70 -11.05
C VAL A 259 2.52 -14.38 -12.52
N GLN A 260 2.76 -15.39 -13.34
CA GLN A 260 2.78 -15.29 -14.79
C GLN A 260 1.55 -14.54 -15.30
N GLY A 261 1.76 -13.64 -16.25
CA GLY A 261 0.75 -12.71 -16.74
C GLY A 261 0.92 -11.28 -16.21
N ALA A 262 1.61 -11.07 -15.07
CA ALA A 262 1.88 -9.74 -14.55
C ALA A 262 2.74 -8.89 -15.49
N GLU A 263 3.62 -9.52 -16.28
CA GLU A 263 4.46 -8.86 -17.29
C GLU A 263 3.65 -8.12 -18.36
N LYS A 264 2.41 -8.53 -18.62
CA LYS A 264 1.48 -7.90 -19.58
C LYS A 264 0.90 -6.58 -19.05
N HIS A 265 0.97 -6.38 -17.74
CA HIS A 265 0.42 -5.22 -17.03
C HIS A 265 1.52 -4.31 -16.42
N GLY A 266 2.74 -4.35 -16.99
CA GLY A 266 3.83 -3.46 -16.56
C GLY A 266 4.95 -4.12 -15.75
N GLY A 267 4.80 -5.38 -15.35
CA GLY A 267 5.88 -6.13 -14.69
C GLY A 267 5.52 -6.78 -13.35
N PRO A 268 6.44 -7.50 -12.73
CA PRO A 268 7.83 -7.69 -13.13
C PRO A 268 7.97 -8.44 -14.46
N LYS A 269 9.05 -8.13 -15.23
CA LYS A 269 9.33 -8.77 -16.52
C LYS A 269 10.25 -9.99 -16.40
N ASN A 270 11.05 -10.06 -15.34
CA ASN A 270 11.93 -11.17 -15.09
C ASN A 270 11.14 -12.40 -14.63
N PRO A 271 11.18 -13.54 -15.36
CA PRO A 271 10.44 -14.75 -14.99
C PRO A 271 10.78 -15.28 -13.59
N ASN A 272 12.01 -15.04 -13.09
CA ASN A 272 12.40 -15.45 -11.74
C ASN A 272 11.61 -14.74 -10.63
N HIS A 273 10.95 -13.61 -10.96
CA HIS A 273 10.12 -12.84 -10.03
C HIS A 273 8.62 -13.13 -10.24
N LEU A 274 8.30 -14.17 -11.01
CA LEU A 274 6.92 -14.59 -11.30
C LEU A 274 6.73 -16.04 -10.86
N LEU A 275 5.68 -16.28 -10.09
CA LEU A 275 5.24 -17.63 -9.76
C LEU A 275 4.55 -18.31 -10.95
N GLN A 276 4.68 -19.62 -11.04
CA GLN A 276 3.78 -20.45 -11.81
C GLN A 276 2.48 -20.63 -11.02
N PRO A 277 1.32 -20.73 -11.68
CA PRO A 277 0.08 -21.11 -11.00
C PRO A 277 0.24 -22.43 -10.22
N GLY A 278 -0.13 -22.44 -8.93
CA GLY A 278 -0.04 -23.59 -8.04
C GLY A 278 1.38 -23.94 -7.53
N GLU A 279 2.40 -23.16 -7.87
CA GLU A 279 3.78 -23.44 -7.49
C GLU A 279 3.98 -23.46 -5.96
N LEU A 280 3.36 -22.52 -5.23
CA LEU A 280 3.45 -22.49 -3.78
C LEU A 280 2.75 -23.68 -3.13
N ALA A 281 1.57 -24.05 -3.62
CA ALA A 281 0.84 -25.21 -3.10
C ALA A 281 1.61 -26.52 -3.32
N GLN A 282 2.30 -26.68 -4.44
CA GLN A 282 3.16 -27.83 -4.68
C GLN A 282 4.40 -27.82 -3.79
N THR A 283 5.03 -26.66 -3.64
CA THR A 283 6.28 -26.48 -2.87
C THR A 283 6.06 -26.72 -1.36
N PHE A 284 4.92 -26.29 -0.83
CA PHE A 284 4.57 -26.38 0.59
C PHE A 284 3.42 -27.38 0.83
N ALA A 285 3.40 -28.46 0.06
CA ALA A 285 2.33 -29.46 0.13
C ALA A 285 2.20 -30.14 1.51
N GLU A 286 3.27 -30.10 2.32
CA GLU A 286 3.24 -30.59 3.70
C GLU A 286 2.57 -29.63 4.68
N PHE A 287 2.29 -28.38 4.27
CA PHE A 287 1.52 -27.43 5.06
C PHE A 287 0.03 -27.57 4.78
N ARG A 288 -0.81 -27.27 5.76
CA ARG A 288 -2.25 -27.16 5.54
C ARG A 288 -2.54 -25.86 4.79
N ILE A 289 -2.85 -25.95 3.50
CA ILE A 289 -3.18 -24.79 2.68
C ILE A 289 -4.54 -24.24 3.12
N ILE A 290 -4.57 -22.95 3.47
CA ILE A 290 -5.77 -22.21 3.86
C ILE A 290 -6.29 -21.37 2.70
N THR A 291 -5.37 -20.71 2.01
CA THR A 291 -5.68 -19.90 0.81
C THR A 291 -4.61 -20.13 -0.23
N ASP A 292 -5.03 -20.37 -1.49
CA ASP A 292 -4.19 -20.35 -2.68
C ASP A 292 -5.03 -19.82 -3.83
N LYS A 293 -5.00 -18.50 -4.05
CA LYS A 293 -5.83 -17.88 -5.08
C LYS A 293 -5.09 -16.78 -5.82
N ILE A 294 -5.34 -16.69 -7.13
CA ILE A 294 -4.80 -15.62 -7.97
C ILE A 294 -5.87 -14.53 -8.07
N THR A 295 -5.49 -13.31 -7.72
CA THR A 295 -6.35 -12.13 -7.77
C THR A 295 -5.63 -10.96 -8.45
N PRO A 296 -6.32 -10.09 -9.20
CA PRO A 296 -5.70 -8.90 -9.76
C PRO A 296 -5.53 -7.81 -8.69
N LEU A 297 -4.42 -7.08 -8.76
CA LEU A 297 -4.26 -5.80 -8.09
C LEU A 297 -5.08 -4.71 -8.82
N ALA A 298 -5.19 -3.53 -8.23
CA ALA A 298 -5.92 -2.39 -8.83
C ALA A 298 -5.38 -1.97 -10.21
N ASP A 299 -4.12 -2.26 -10.51
CA ASP A 299 -3.48 -2.01 -11.80
C ASP A 299 -3.57 -3.19 -12.78
N GLY A 300 -4.34 -4.22 -12.43
CA GLY A 300 -4.57 -5.40 -13.25
C GLY A 300 -3.51 -6.49 -13.15
N ARG A 301 -2.40 -6.27 -12.46
CA ARG A 301 -1.35 -7.29 -12.30
C ARG A 301 -1.84 -8.43 -11.41
N PRO A 302 -1.80 -9.69 -11.89
CA PRO A 302 -2.19 -10.83 -11.06
C PRO A 302 -1.15 -11.12 -9.99
N VAL A 303 -1.62 -11.37 -8.77
CA VAL A 303 -0.82 -11.88 -7.65
C VAL A 303 -1.41 -13.17 -7.12
N ASN A 304 -0.55 -14.09 -6.69
CA ASN A 304 -0.96 -15.24 -5.89
C ASN A 304 -1.01 -14.82 -4.42
N ARG A 305 -2.15 -15.01 -3.80
CA ARG A 305 -2.38 -14.85 -2.38
C ARG A 305 -2.39 -16.23 -1.75
N PHE A 306 -1.35 -16.53 -1.00
CA PHE A 306 -1.12 -17.84 -0.41
C PHE A 306 -0.98 -17.73 1.10
N LEU A 307 -1.72 -18.57 1.81
CA LEU A 307 -1.63 -18.74 3.25
C LEU A 307 -1.67 -20.24 3.56
N ALA A 308 -0.69 -20.72 4.30
CA ALA A 308 -0.63 -22.09 4.73
C ALA A 308 -0.16 -22.19 6.19
N GLN A 309 -0.63 -23.21 6.91
CA GLN A 309 -0.28 -23.48 8.30
C GLN A 309 0.62 -24.70 8.41
N LYS A 310 1.76 -24.55 9.10
CA LYS A 310 2.66 -25.65 9.40
C LYS A 310 2.00 -26.63 10.37
N PRO A 311 2.04 -27.94 10.14
CA PRO A 311 1.51 -28.93 11.10
C PRO A 311 2.15 -28.79 12.49
N ILE A 312 1.39 -29.12 13.55
CA ILE A 312 1.88 -29.08 14.95
C ILE A 312 2.81 -30.26 15.25
N GLY A 313 2.71 -31.33 14.50
CA GLY A 313 3.52 -32.55 14.65
C GLY A 313 3.74 -33.24 13.31
N PRO A 314 4.48 -34.36 13.27
CA PRO A 314 4.64 -35.12 12.04
C PRO A 314 3.27 -35.52 11.51
N MET A 315 3.02 -35.27 10.23
CA MET A 315 1.88 -35.86 9.55
C MET A 315 2.13 -37.36 9.49
N ASN A 316 1.35 -38.16 10.23
CA ASN A 316 1.37 -39.62 10.16
C ASN A 316 0.78 -40.09 8.82
#